data_5026ab2d03959ea533d56b2309edb31a
#
_entry.id   5026ab2d03959ea533d56b2309edb31a
#
_cell.length_a   1.000
_cell.length_b   1.000
_cell.length_c   1.000
_cell.angle_alpha   90.00
_cell.angle_beta   90.00
_cell.angle_gamma   90.00
#
_symmetry.space_group_name_H-M   'P 1'
#
loop_
_entity.id
_entity.type
_entity.pdbx_description
1 polymer ?
#
loop_
_entity_poly.entity_id
_entity_poly.type
_entity_poly.pdbx_seq_one_letter_code
_entity_poly.pdbx_strand_id
1 'polypeptide(L)'
;MATFSGRTVALLESRRSEEIATLVRRLGGVPVSAPTVTEIPRFDDFGIFIEGLAGRRFSLAILLSGVGTTTLLAEAERCGRLAEATAALRQMTIACRGPKPLAALKRYGLRAQVTTGKPHTTRELLDALAVIEVRERGVLLVHYGERNRAIADALRARNARLDEVCPYEWALPDDIAPIRRVVRDAIARKLDAILFTSQIQCRHLFEIAADMGLTEGLILSLNRDIVVGAVGPVCAQTLRGHGVVSDVMPASPSMPALITAVADYFELTQGPSEPTL
;
A
#
# COMPACT_ATOMS: atom_id res chain seq x y z
N MET A 1 4.96 1.16 29.20
CA MET A 1 5.57 1.42 27.86
C MET A 1 5.15 0.32 26.94
N ALA A 2 4.80 0.65 25.68
CA ALA A 2 4.41 -0.37 24.69
C ALA A 2 5.43 -1.50 24.61
N THR A 3 5.01 -2.75 24.84
CA THR A 3 5.90 -3.91 24.79
C THR A 3 5.19 -5.15 24.23
N PHE A 4 5.91 -5.94 23.45
CA PHE A 4 5.46 -7.25 23.02
C PHE A 4 5.74 -8.37 24.03
N SER A 5 6.55 -8.13 25.04
CA SER A 5 6.86 -9.11 26.10
C SER A 5 7.23 -10.51 25.57
N GLY A 6 8.14 -10.59 24.61
CA GLY A 6 8.61 -11.84 24.01
C GLY A 6 7.69 -12.44 22.90
N ARG A 7 6.59 -11.79 22.56
CA ARG A 7 5.61 -12.31 21.56
C ARG A 7 6.17 -12.35 20.15
N THR A 8 5.74 -13.35 19.41
CA THR A 8 6.12 -13.59 18.02
C THR A 8 5.19 -12.83 17.07
N VAL A 9 5.76 -11.91 16.29
CA VAL A 9 5.04 -10.99 15.41
C VAL A 9 5.38 -11.25 13.95
N ALA A 10 4.42 -11.67 13.15
CA ALA A 10 4.59 -11.85 11.71
C ALA A 10 4.53 -10.50 10.98
N LEU A 11 5.53 -10.25 10.14
CA LEU A 11 5.73 -9.02 9.37
C LEU A 11 5.74 -9.36 7.88
N LEU A 12 4.76 -8.82 7.14
CA LEU A 12 4.55 -9.11 5.72
C LEU A 12 5.16 -8.05 4.79
N GLU A 13 5.87 -7.08 5.35
CA GLU A 13 6.43 -5.94 4.63
C GLU A 13 7.74 -6.32 3.92
N SER A 14 7.83 -5.95 2.63
CA SER A 14 9.03 -6.15 1.82
C SER A 14 9.99 -4.97 1.92
N ARG A 15 9.42 -3.75 1.90
CA ARG A 15 10.21 -2.54 2.01
C ARG A 15 10.53 -2.25 3.47
N ARG A 16 11.80 -1.90 3.72
CA ARG A 16 12.22 -1.55 5.08
C ARG A 16 11.94 -2.67 6.10
N SER A 17 11.90 -3.93 5.65
CA SER A 17 11.59 -5.09 6.49
C SER A 17 12.47 -5.18 7.73
N GLU A 18 13.78 -4.91 7.59
CA GLU A 18 14.72 -4.93 8.72
C GLU A 18 14.52 -3.76 9.70
N GLU A 19 14.14 -2.57 9.22
CA GLU A 19 13.82 -1.45 10.12
C GLU A 19 12.59 -1.77 10.96
N ILE A 20 11.58 -2.41 10.35
CA ILE A 20 10.35 -2.83 11.02
C ILE A 20 10.64 -3.94 12.02
N ALA A 21 11.42 -4.95 11.63
CA ALA A 21 11.84 -6.02 12.51
C ALA A 21 12.65 -5.47 13.72
N THR A 22 13.54 -4.50 13.48
CA THR A 22 14.28 -3.82 14.53
C THR A 22 13.35 -3.07 15.50
N LEU A 23 12.28 -2.43 14.99
CA LEU A 23 11.32 -1.76 15.87
C LEU A 23 10.56 -2.75 16.75
N VAL A 24 10.14 -3.90 16.20
CA VAL A 24 9.53 -4.98 16.99
C VAL A 24 10.48 -5.51 18.06
N ARG A 25 11.77 -5.76 17.72
CA ARG A 25 12.78 -6.19 18.72
C ARG A 25 12.97 -5.15 19.82
N ARG A 26 13.03 -3.85 19.49
CA ARG A 26 13.14 -2.77 20.48
C ARG A 26 11.98 -2.71 21.46
N LEU A 27 10.81 -3.13 21.02
CA LEU A 27 9.63 -3.29 21.88
C LEU A 27 9.52 -4.68 22.50
N GLY A 28 10.61 -5.45 22.54
CA GLY A 28 10.67 -6.75 23.20
C GLY A 28 9.96 -7.89 22.48
N GLY A 29 9.66 -7.75 21.18
CA GLY A 29 9.04 -8.80 20.37
C GLY A 29 10.04 -9.63 19.57
N VAL A 30 9.57 -10.76 19.06
CA VAL A 30 10.29 -11.67 18.16
C VAL A 30 9.70 -11.53 16.74
N PRO A 31 10.35 -10.80 15.81
CA PRO A 31 9.83 -10.63 14.48
C PRO A 31 10.03 -11.88 13.62
N VAL A 32 8.99 -12.27 12.88
CA VAL A 32 9.02 -13.27 11.81
C VAL A 32 8.74 -12.56 10.50
N SER A 33 9.79 -12.30 9.73
CA SER A 33 9.68 -11.62 8.43
C SER A 33 9.28 -12.60 7.33
N ALA A 34 8.19 -12.30 6.64
CA ALA A 34 7.70 -13.05 5.49
C ALA A 34 7.15 -12.06 4.44
N PRO A 35 8.03 -11.39 3.69
CA PRO A 35 7.61 -10.46 2.65
C PRO A 35 6.64 -11.10 1.67
N THR A 36 5.47 -10.47 1.46
CA THR A 36 4.42 -11.02 0.59
C THR A 36 4.29 -10.28 -0.73
N VAL A 37 5.06 -9.22 -0.96
CA VAL A 37 4.90 -8.35 -2.14
C VAL A 37 6.24 -8.04 -2.77
N THR A 38 6.35 -8.27 -4.07
CA THR A 38 7.41 -7.75 -4.93
C THR A 38 6.80 -6.74 -5.89
N GLU A 39 7.55 -5.70 -6.24
CA GLU A 39 7.16 -4.72 -7.24
C GLU A 39 7.95 -5.00 -8.52
N ILE A 40 7.22 -5.40 -9.55
CA ILE A 40 7.79 -5.66 -10.87
C ILE A 40 7.59 -4.42 -11.72
N PRO A 41 8.66 -3.71 -12.15
CA PRO A 41 8.54 -2.59 -13.08
C PRO A 41 7.87 -3.03 -14.39
N ARG A 42 6.97 -2.19 -14.89
CA ARG A 42 6.26 -2.37 -16.16
C ARG A 42 6.43 -1.13 -17.01
N PHE A 43 6.93 -1.30 -18.19
CA PHE A 43 7.20 -0.19 -19.11
C PHE A 43 6.44 -0.30 -20.42
N ASP A 44 5.54 -1.28 -20.53
CA ASP A 44 4.71 -1.51 -21.72
C ASP A 44 3.86 -0.26 -22.07
N ASP A 45 3.35 0.43 -21.05
CA ASP A 45 2.57 1.66 -21.19
C ASP A 45 3.42 2.94 -21.23
N PHE A 46 4.78 2.84 -21.14
CA PHE A 46 5.64 4.01 -21.06
C PHE A 46 5.63 4.85 -22.35
N GLY A 47 5.50 4.19 -23.50
CA GLY A 47 5.32 4.85 -24.79
C GLY A 47 4.15 5.81 -24.79
N ILE A 48 3.00 5.41 -24.24
CA ILE A 48 1.79 6.23 -24.09
C ILE A 48 2.10 7.52 -23.32
N PHE A 49 2.86 7.42 -22.24
CA PHE A 49 3.27 8.56 -21.43
C PHE A 49 4.15 9.53 -22.24
N ILE A 50 5.23 9.04 -22.84
CA ILE A 50 6.19 9.87 -23.57
C ILE A 50 5.57 10.52 -24.82
N GLU A 51 4.86 9.75 -25.64
CA GLU A 51 4.19 10.26 -26.83
C GLU A 51 3.08 11.26 -26.49
N GLY A 52 2.34 10.97 -25.41
CA GLY A 52 1.30 11.86 -24.91
C GLY A 52 1.85 13.19 -24.40
N LEU A 53 3.03 13.19 -23.78
CA LEU A 53 3.72 14.42 -23.39
C LEU A 53 4.20 15.22 -24.60
N ALA A 54 4.86 14.58 -25.54
CA ALA A 54 5.35 15.21 -26.78
C ALA A 54 4.18 15.83 -27.59
N GLY A 55 3.08 15.12 -27.70
CA GLY A 55 1.86 15.57 -28.38
C GLY A 55 1.01 16.56 -27.57
N ARG A 56 1.42 16.96 -26.37
CA ARG A 56 0.63 17.83 -25.45
C ARG A 56 -0.81 17.35 -25.27
N ARG A 57 -1.02 16.01 -25.26
CA ARG A 57 -2.35 15.41 -25.16
C ARG A 57 -3.00 15.60 -23.81
N PHE A 58 -2.21 15.81 -22.76
CA PHE A 58 -2.70 15.84 -21.38
C PHE A 58 -2.81 17.25 -20.83
N SER A 59 -3.91 17.54 -20.17
CA SER A 59 -4.11 18.76 -19.37
C SER A 59 -4.13 18.47 -17.87
N LEU A 60 -4.33 17.20 -17.49
CA LEU A 60 -4.38 16.70 -16.12
C LEU A 60 -3.54 15.43 -15.99
N ALA A 61 -2.69 15.37 -14.98
CA ALA A 61 -1.99 14.15 -14.57
C ALA A 61 -2.44 13.76 -13.15
N ILE A 62 -2.88 12.51 -12.98
CA ILE A 62 -3.35 11.97 -11.70
C ILE A 62 -2.35 10.91 -11.23
N LEU A 63 -1.70 11.16 -10.09
CA LEU A 63 -0.64 10.32 -9.55
C LEU A 63 -1.11 9.63 -8.27
N LEU A 64 -1.26 8.30 -8.31
CA LEU A 64 -1.85 7.54 -7.21
C LEU A 64 -0.86 7.07 -6.17
N SER A 65 0.44 6.97 -6.50
CA SER A 65 1.46 6.49 -5.57
C SER A 65 2.81 7.15 -5.76
N GLY A 66 3.61 7.21 -4.68
CA GLY A 66 4.98 7.72 -4.75
C GLY A 66 5.89 6.82 -5.58
N VAL A 67 5.68 5.50 -5.52
CA VAL A 67 6.42 4.53 -6.33
C VAL A 67 6.14 4.74 -7.80
N GLY A 68 4.87 4.69 -8.20
CA GLY A 68 4.51 4.90 -9.61
C GLY A 68 5.05 6.21 -10.16
N THR A 69 4.98 7.30 -9.37
CA THR A 69 5.56 8.59 -9.75
C THR A 69 7.08 8.51 -9.92
N THR A 70 7.79 7.88 -8.97
CA THR A 70 9.24 7.73 -9.04
C THR A 70 9.67 6.83 -10.20
N THR A 71 9.00 5.67 -10.37
CA THR A 71 9.32 4.72 -11.45
C THR A 71 9.11 5.37 -12.83
N LEU A 72 8.01 6.10 -13.01
CA LEU A 72 7.71 6.79 -14.26
C LEU A 72 8.77 7.83 -14.62
N LEU A 73 9.18 8.66 -13.66
CA LEU A 73 10.18 9.72 -13.89
C LEU A 73 11.60 9.16 -14.00
N ALA A 74 11.95 8.11 -13.27
CA ALA A 74 13.22 7.42 -13.40
C ALA A 74 13.36 6.75 -14.78
N GLU A 75 12.28 6.21 -15.32
CA GLU A 75 12.29 5.65 -16.68
C GLU A 75 12.44 6.75 -17.74
N ALA A 76 11.81 7.91 -17.55
CA ALA A 76 12.04 9.07 -18.40
C ALA A 76 13.51 9.53 -18.37
N GLU A 77 14.15 9.47 -17.20
CA GLU A 77 15.58 9.76 -17.02
C GLU A 77 16.45 8.73 -17.76
N ARG A 78 16.16 7.44 -17.58
CA ARG A 78 16.88 6.35 -18.27
C ARG A 78 16.80 6.47 -19.80
N CYS A 79 15.69 6.97 -20.33
CA CYS A 79 15.48 7.21 -21.75
C CYS A 79 16.00 8.58 -22.23
N GLY A 80 16.65 9.37 -21.37
CA GLY A 80 17.14 10.72 -21.71
C GLY A 80 16.03 11.75 -21.93
N ARG A 81 14.79 11.48 -21.48
CA ARG A 81 13.58 12.30 -21.70
C ARG A 81 13.09 13.04 -20.45
N LEU A 82 13.85 13.03 -19.35
CA LEU A 82 13.44 13.63 -18.09
C LEU A 82 13.13 15.12 -18.19
N ALA A 83 13.98 15.88 -18.89
CA ALA A 83 13.78 17.33 -19.06
C ALA A 83 12.46 17.63 -19.78
N GLU A 84 12.15 16.89 -20.84
CA GLU A 84 10.91 17.00 -21.59
C GLU A 84 9.70 16.62 -20.73
N ALA A 85 9.77 15.46 -20.03
CA ALA A 85 8.70 14.98 -19.17
C ALA A 85 8.39 15.98 -18.05
N THR A 86 9.42 16.53 -17.39
CA THR A 86 9.22 17.51 -16.31
C THR A 86 8.71 18.85 -16.82
N ALA A 87 9.15 19.31 -18.01
CA ALA A 87 8.64 20.52 -18.65
C ALA A 87 7.15 20.36 -19.01
N ALA A 88 6.75 19.23 -19.58
CA ALA A 88 5.36 18.96 -19.91
C ALA A 88 4.47 18.87 -18.65
N LEU A 89 4.92 18.17 -17.61
CA LEU A 89 4.19 18.07 -16.34
C LEU A 89 3.99 19.42 -15.65
N ARG A 90 4.92 20.38 -15.80
CA ARG A 90 4.75 21.75 -15.28
C ARG A 90 3.63 22.52 -15.96
N GLN A 91 3.24 22.17 -17.16
CA GLN A 91 2.17 22.81 -17.93
C GLN A 91 0.79 22.18 -17.65
N MET A 92 0.75 21.08 -16.89
CA MET A 92 -0.48 20.36 -16.56
C MET A 92 -0.94 20.67 -15.15
N THR A 93 -2.23 20.49 -14.89
CA THR A 93 -2.72 20.32 -13.53
C THR A 93 -2.27 18.94 -13.04
N ILE A 94 -1.61 18.87 -11.89
CA ILE A 94 -1.20 17.61 -11.28
C ILE A 94 -2.06 17.37 -10.03
N ALA A 95 -2.71 16.21 -9.97
CA ALA A 95 -3.47 15.75 -8.81
C ALA A 95 -2.76 14.55 -8.16
N CYS A 96 -2.61 14.58 -6.84
CA CYS A 96 -1.95 13.53 -6.07
C CYS A 96 -2.85 12.90 -5.03
N ARG A 97 -2.89 11.55 -4.98
CA ARG A 97 -3.55 10.83 -3.90
C ARG A 97 -2.64 10.75 -2.67
N GLY A 98 -2.60 11.83 -1.90
CA GLY A 98 -1.88 11.88 -0.63
C GLY A 98 -0.39 12.28 -0.71
N PRO A 99 0.34 12.15 0.41
CA PRO A 99 1.66 12.77 0.56
C PRO A 99 2.80 12.04 -0.19
N LYS A 100 2.66 10.74 -0.46
CA LYS A 100 3.75 9.96 -1.07
C LYS A 100 4.07 10.41 -2.51
N PRO A 101 3.10 10.56 -3.43
CA PRO A 101 3.38 11.12 -4.75
C PRO A 101 3.83 12.58 -4.70
N LEU A 102 3.37 13.39 -3.74
CA LEU A 102 3.88 14.76 -3.54
C LEU A 102 5.38 14.78 -3.22
N ALA A 103 5.82 13.91 -2.31
CA ALA A 103 7.24 13.78 -1.97
C ALA A 103 8.08 13.31 -3.16
N ALA A 104 7.54 12.43 -4.00
CA ALA A 104 8.20 11.98 -5.23
C ALA A 104 8.35 13.13 -6.23
N LEU A 105 7.28 13.89 -6.51
CA LEU A 105 7.32 15.06 -7.40
C LEU A 105 8.34 16.11 -6.96
N LYS A 106 8.42 16.37 -5.65
CA LYS A 106 9.35 17.37 -5.09
C LYS A 106 10.80 17.09 -5.46
N ARG A 107 11.21 15.82 -5.56
CA ARG A 107 12.57 15.42 -5.95
C ARG A 107 12.93 15.87 -7.38
N TYR A 108 11.93 16.07 -8.23
CA TYR A 108 12.08 16.50 -9.62
C TYR A 108 11.67 17.98 -9.82
N GLY A 109 11.53 18.75 -8.74
CA GLY A 109 11.15 20.17 -8.80
C GLY A 109 9.74 20.40 -9.33
N LEU A 110 8.85 19.41 -9.17
CA LEU A 110 7.44 19.46 -9.57
C LEU A 110 6.53 19.69 -8.35
N ARG A 111 5.35 20.27 -8.61
CA ARG A 111 4.32 20.51 -7.58
C ARG A 111 2.98 20.03 -8.08
N ALA A 112 2.15 19.52 -7.17
CA ALA A 112 0.76 19.23 -7.46
C ALA A 112 -0.12 20.43 -7.05
N GLN A 113 -1.13 20.71 -7.85
CA GLN A 113 -2.15 21.73 -7.58
C GLN A 113 -3.32 21.15 -6.79
N VAL A 114 -3.54 19.83 -6.90
CA VAL A 114 -4.64 19.13 -6.23
C VAL A 114 -4.10 18.01 -5.36
N THR A 115 -4.55 17.94 -4.12
CA THR A 115 -4.17 16.88 -3.20
C THR A 115 -5.39 16.43 -2.40
N THR A 116 -5.40 15.18 -1.97
CA THR A 116 -6.48 14.67 -1.13
C THR A 116 -6.23 14.95 0.34
N GLY A 117 -7.31 15.16 1.09
CA GLY A 117 -7.31 15.07 2.55
C GLY A 117 -7.18 13.61 3.03
N LYS A 118 -6.95 13.42 4.34
CA LYS A 118 -7.05 12.09 4.97
C LYS A 118 -8.48 11.56 4.87
N PRO A 119 -8.65 10.24 4.67
CA PRO A 119 -7.66 9.15 4.72
C PRO A 119 -6.94 8.83 3.40
N HIS A 120 -6.98 9.71 2.39
CA HIS A 120 -6.28 9.59 1.10
C HIS A 120 -6.73 8.36 0.26
N THR A 121 -8.01 8.06 0.27
CA THR A 121 -8.58 6.97 -0.53
C THR A 121 -9.00 7.42 -1.93
N THR A 122 -9.54 6.50 -2.71
CA THR A 122 -10.13 6.78 -4.03
C THR A 122 -11.27 7.79 -3.93
N ARG A 123 -12.07 7.75 -2.86
CA ARG A 123 -13.20 8.65 -2.64
C ARG A 123 -12.74 10.10 -2.52
N GLU A 124 -11.82 10.39 -1.61
CA GLU A 124 -11.30 11.76 -1.43
C GLU A 124 -10.64 12.30 -2.71
N LEU A 125 -10.03 11.40 -3.52
CA LEU A 125 -9.48 11.82 -4.80
C LEU A 125 -10.58 12.19 -5.78
N LEU A 126 -11.63 11.39 -5.91
CA LEU A 126 -12.76 11.70 -6.79
C LEU A 126 -13.49 12.97 -6.35
N ASP A 127 -13.66 13.18 -5.04
CA ASP A 127 -14.23 14.42 -4.48
C ASP A 127 -13.35 15.64 -4.84
N ALA A 128 -12.03 15.54 -4.69
CA ALA A 128 -11.10 16.62 -5.08
C ALA A 128 -11.08 16.90 -6.59
N LEU A 129 -11.32 15.88 -7.42
CA LEU A 129 -11.39 16.00 -8.88
C LEU A 129 -12.76 16.49 -9.38
N ALA A 130 -13.79 16.52 -8.55
CA ALA A 130 -15.15 16.88 -8.96
C ALA A 130 -15.23 18.26 -9.57
N VAL A 131 -14.44 19.22 -9.05
CA VAL A 131 -14.42 20.62 -9.49
C VAL A 131 -13.51 20.87 -10.70
N ILE A 132 -12.78 19.85 -11.18
CA ILE A 132 -11.87 19.97 -12.33
C ILE A 132 -12.64 19.61 -13.60
N GLU A 133 -12.65 20.51 -14.58
CA GLU A 133 -13.22 20.19 -15.88
C GLU A 133 -12.33 19.18 -16.62
N VAL A 134 -12.92 18.01 -16.96
CA VAL A 134 -12.21 16.92 -17.64
C VAL A 134 -12.86 16.49 -18.96
N ARG A 135 -14.05 17.05 -19.29
CA ARG A 135 -14.79 16.68 -20.47
C ARG A 135 -13.97 16.96 -21.72
N GLU A 136 -13.76 15.93 -22.54
CA GLU A 136 -12.96 15.94 -23.77
C GLU A 136 -11.52 16.41 -23.59
N ARG A 137 -11.04 16.45 -22.33
CA ARG A 137 -9.65 16.76 -22.03
C ARG A 137 -8.82 15.47 -21.90
N GLY A 138 -7.57 15.57 -22.31
CA GLY A 138 -6.61 14.48 -22.10
C GLY A 138 -6.24 14.38 -20.63
N VAL A 139 -6.42 13.20 -20.07
CA VAL A 139 -6.10 12.89 -18.67
C VAL A 139 -5.14 11.71 -18.63
N LEU A 140 -3.99 11.90 -17.97
CA LEU A 140 -3.04 10.85 -17.67
C LEU A 140 -3.32 10.31 -16.27
N LEU A 141 -3.64 9.02 -16.14
CA LEU A 141 -3.82 8.34 -14.86
C LEU A 141 -2.66 7.37 -14.61
N VAL A 142 -1.83 7.68 -13.62
CA VAL A 142 -0.70 6.84 -13.21
C VAL A 142 -1.10 5.99 -12.01
N HIS A 143 -1.23 4.70 -12.26
CA HIS A 143 -1.69 3.71 -11.29
C HIS A 143 -0.63 3.31 -10.25
N TYR A 144 -1.02 2.40 -9.37
CA TYR A 144 -0.19 1.86 -8.30
C TYR A 144 -0.35 0.33 -8.23
N GLY A 145 0.69 -0.42 -8.57
CA GLY A 145 0.68 -1.88 -8.44
C GLY A 145 -0.47 -2.65 -9.11
N GLU A 146 -1.61 -2.00 -9.27
CA GLU A 146 -2.82 -2.46 -9.96
C GLU A 146 -3.59 -1.30 -10.58
N ARG A 147 -4.42 -1.58 -11.59
CA ARG A 147 -5.28 -0.57 -12.23
C ARG A 147 -6.50 -0.26 -11.34
N ASN A 148 -6.67 0.99 -10.95
CA ASN A 148 -7.83 1.45 -10.17
C ASN A 148 -9.02 1.73 -11.10
N ARG A 149 -9.85 0.72 -11.31
CA ARG A 149 -11.02 0.81 -12.21
C ARG A 149 -12.00 1.89 -11.76
N ALA A 150 -12.24 2.06 -10.47
CA ALA A 150 -13.20 3.04 -9.96
C ALA A 150 -12.84 4.47 -10.38
N ILE A 151 -11.55 4.84 -10.38
CA ILE A 151 -11.10 6.16 -10.84
C ILE A 151 -11.23 6.25 -12.37
N ALA A 152 -10.78 5.22 -13.09
CA ALA A 152 -10.83 5.20 -14.54
C ALA A 152 -12.29 5.33 -15.05
N ASP A 153 -13.21 4.56 -14.49
CA ASP A 153 -14.64 4.56 -14.87
C ASP A 153 -15.30 5.90 -14.52
N ALA A 154 -14.99 6.49 -13.37
CA ALA A 154 -15.51 7.81 -13.01
C ALA A 154 -15.03 8.93 -13.94
N LEU A 155 -13.78 8.86 -14.41
CA LEU A 155 -13.25 9.83 -15.41
C LEU A 155 -13.88 9.62 -16.79
N ARG A 156 -14.04 8.36 -17.22
CA ARG A 156 -14.72 8.02 -18.48
C ARG A 156 -16.19 8.45 -18.47
N ALA A 157 -16.89 8.25 -17.35
CA ALA A 157 -18.27 8.71 -17.19
C ALA A 157 -18.43 10.24 -17.33
N ARG A 158 -17.35 10.99 -17.09
CA ARG A 158 -17.27 12.44 -17.30
C ARG A 158 -16.74 12.81 -18.70
N ASN A 159 -16.69 11.87 -19.63
CA ASN A 159 -16.17 12.02 -21.00
C ASN A 159 -14.71 12.51 -21.06
N ALA A 160 -13.85 12.13 -20.11
CA ALA A 160 -12.42 12.38 -20.21
C ALA A 160 -11.77 11.47 -21.27
N ARG A 161 -10.82 12.00 -22.03
CA ARG A 161 -9.92 11.20 -22.86
C ARG A 161 -8.81 10.67 -22.01
N LEU A 162 -9.00 9.43 -21.49
CA LEU A 162 -8.17 8.83 -20.47
C LEU A 162 -7.08 7.95 -21.07
N ASP A 163 -5.83 8.27 -20.78
CA ASP A 163 -4.67 7.40 -20.97
C ASP A 163 -4.19 6.89 -19.59
N GLU A 164 -3.97 5.58 -19.51
CA GLU A 164 -3.64 4.91 -18.26
C GLU A 164 -2.24 4.29 -18.34
N VAL A 165 -1.41 4.56 -17.33
CA VAL A 165 -0.07 4.00 -17.20
C VAL A 165 0.05 3.30 -15.84
N CYS A 166 0.51 2.03 -15.85
CA CYS A 166 0.79 1.27 -14.64
C CYS A 166 2.29 0.96 -14.59
N PRO A 167 3.13 1.83 -13.97
CA PRO A 167 4.60 1.73 -14.06
C PRO A 167 5.18 0.51 -13.35
N TYR A 168 4.41 -0.16 -12.51
CA TYR A 168 4.80 -1.38 -11.81
C TYR A 168 3.56 -2.20 -11.45
N GLU A 169 3.77 -3.48 -11.26
CA GLU A 169 2.76 -4.40 -10.75
C GLU A 169 3.20 -5.02 -9.44
N TRP A 170 2.24 -5.35 -8.60
CA TRP A 170 2.47 -6.17 -7.43
C TRP A 170 2.44 -7.64 -7.82
N ALA A 171 3.43 -8.39 -7.35
CA ALA A 171 3.52 -9.83 -7.50
C ALA A 171 3.90 -10.47 -6.17
N LEU A 172 3.70 -11.77 -6.07
CA LEU A 172 4.33 -12.58 -5.03
C LEU A 172 5.85 -12.58 -5.24
N PRO A 173 6.65 -12.64 -4.18
CA PRO A 173 8.09 -12.85 -4.32
C PRO A 173 8.40 -14.23 -4.89
N ASP A 174 9.58 -14.37 -5.52
CA ASP A 174 10.04 -15.65 -6.06
C ASP A 174 10.13 -16.73 -4.98
N ASP A 175 10.60 -16.38 -3.78
CA ASP A 175 10.60 -17.26 -2.61
C ASP A 175 9.35 -17.03 -1.76
N ILE A 176 8.37 -17.94 -1.90
CA ILE A 176 7.14 -17.94 -1.10
C ILE A 176 7.22 -18.85 0.14
N ALA A 177 8.36 -19.52 0.38
CA ALA A 177 8.51 -20.40 1.54
C ALA A 177 8.29 -19.71 2.89
N PRO A 178 8.78 -18.46 3.12
CA PRO A 178 8.47 -17.71 4.34
C PRO A 178 6.98 -17.45 4.53
N ILE A 179 6.23 -17.15 3.46
CA ILE A 179 4.78 -16.91 3.53
C ILE A 179 4.04 -18.20 3.89
N ARG A 180 4.39 -19.31 3.23
CA ARG A 180 3.84 -20.63 3.54
C ARG A 180 4.11 -21.05 4.98
N ARG A 181 5.29 -20.69 5.50
CA ARG A 181 5.63 -20.93 6.90
C ARG A 181 4.74 -20.10 7.84
N VAL A 182 4.54 -18.80 7.56
CA VAL A 182 3.64 -17.95 8.36
C VAL A 182 2.22 -18.52 8.39
N VAL A 183 1.68 -19.02 7.27
CA VAL A 183 0.36 -19.67 7.24
C VAL A 183 0.32 -20.89 8.17
N ARG A 184 1.33 -21.78 8.13
CA ARG A 184 1.39 -22.96 9.00
C ARG A 184 1.59 -22.58 10.46
N ASP A 185 2.48 -21.62 10.75
CA ASP A 185 2.79 -21.16 12.10
C ASP A 185 1.58 -20.46 12.75
N ALA A 186 0.76 -19.73 11.94
CA ALA A 186 -0.50 -19.16 12.39
C ALA A 186 -1.48 -20.27 12.86
N ILE A 187 -1.69 -21.30 12.03
CA ILE A 187 -2.60 -22.41 12.36
C ILE A 187 -2.07 -23.26 13.54
N ALA A 188 -0.74 -23.38 13.64
CA ALA A 188 -0.08 -24.08 14.75
C ALA A 188 0.05 -23.23 16.04
N ARG A 189 -0.56 -22.02 16.08
CA ARG A 189 -0.52 -21.09 17.23
C ARG A 189 0.88 -20.72 17.69
N LYS A 190 1.80 -20.57 16.73
CA LYS A 190 3.19 -20.13 16.97
C LYS A 190 3.39 -18.63 16.75
N LEU A 191 2.34 -17.93 16.36
CA LEU A 191 2.32 -16.50 16.16
C LEU A 191 1.33 -15.85 17.15
N ASP A 192 1.76 -14.77 17.78
CA ASP A 192 0.91 -13.98 18.67
C ASP A 192 0.26 -12.81 17.94
N ALA A 193 0.92 -12.27 16.92
CA ALA A 193 0.38 -11.19 16.11
C ALA A 193 0.79 -11.30 14.64
N ILE A 194 -0.02 -10.68 13.77
CA ILE A 194 0.28 -10.47 12.36
C ILE A 194 -0.06 -9.03 11.95
N LEU A 195 0.86 -8.36 11.23
CA LEU A 195 0.71 -6.95 10.86
C LEU A 195 0.55 -6.79 9.36
N PHE A 196 -0.56 -6.16 8.97
CA PHE A 196 -0.87 -5.83 7.58
C PHE A 196 -0.72 -4.34 7.34
N THR A 197 0.18 -3.95 6.45
CA THR A 197 0.45 -2.54 6.09
C THR A 197 -0.12 -2.14 4.73
N SER A 198 -0.70 -3.09 3.99
CA SER A 198 -1.37 -2.85 2.71
C SER A 198 -2.39 -3.94 2.38
N GLN A 199 -3.38 -3.59 1.55
CA GLN A 199 -4.40 -4.53 1.06
C GLN A 199 -3.82 -5.69 0.25
N ILE A 200 -2.72 -5.46 -0.48
CA ILE A 200 -2.11 -6.51 -1.31
C ILE A 200 -1.46 -7.60 -0.45
N GLN A 201 -0.92 -7.25 0.71
CA GLN A 201 -0.41 -8.25 1.66
C GLN A 201 -1.52 -9.19 2.13
N CYS A 202 -2.72 -8.65 2.40
CA CYS A 202 -3.88 -9.47 2.74
C CYS A 202 -4.20 -10.45 1.60
N ARG A 203 -4.34 -9.94 0.37
CA ARG A 203 -4.68 -10.77 -0.79
C ARG A 203 -3.65 -11.89 -1.02
N HIS A 204 -2.35 -11.56 -1.04
CA HIS A 204 -1.29 -12.52 -1.29
C HIS A 204 -1.19 -13.58 -0.19
N LEU A 205 -1.38 -13.21 1.09
CA LEU A 205 -1.40 -14.19 2.17
C LEU A 205 -2.55 -15.19 1.99
N PHE A 206 -3.75 -14.70 1.66
CA PHE A 206 -4.93 -15.55 1.44
C PHE A 206 -4.83 -16.36 0.14
N GLU A 207 -4.20 -15.84 -0.91
CA GLU A 207 -3.88 -16.58 -2.14
C GLU A 207 -2.99 -17.78 -1.81
N ILE A 208 -1.89 -17.58 -1.09
CA ILE A 208 -1.01 -18.66 -0.66
C ILE A 208 -1.73 -19.65 0.28
N ALA A 209 -2.58 -19.18 1.17
CA ALA A 209 -3.38 -20.06 2.03
C ALA A 209 -4.36 -20.92 1.22
N ALA A 210 -4.97 -20.35 0.17
CA ALA A 210 -5.85 -21.07 -0.75
C ALA A 210 -5.08 -22.14 -1.54
N ASP A 211 -3.93 -21.82 -2.09
CA ASP A 211 -3.05 -22.77 -2.79
C ASP A 211 -2.58 -23.93 -1.89
N MET A 212 -2.51 -23.69 -0.59
CA MET A 212 -2.18 -24.71 0.42
C MET A 212 -3.41 -25.49 0.90
N GLY A 213 -4.64 -25.12 0.53
CA GLY A 213 -5.87 -25.68 1.07
C GLY A 213 -6.11 -25.35 2.56
N LEU A 214 -5.54 -24.24 3.06
CA LEU A 214 -5.51 -23.89 4.49
C LEU A 214 -6.30 -22.60 4.81
N THR A 215 -7.11 -22.09 3.90
CA THR A 215 -7.83 -20.82 4.06
C THR A 215 -8.72 -20.78 5.30
N GLU A 216 -9.53 -21.82 5.53
CA GLU A 216 -10.45 -21.88 6.68
C GLU A 216 -9.67 -21.92 8.01
N GLY A 217 -8.62 -22.73 8.08
CA GLY A 217 -7.75 -22.81 9.25
C GLY A 217 -7.07 -21.49 9.55
N LEU A 218 -6.61 -20.78 8.54
CA LEU A 218 -6.01 -19.46 8.70
C LEU A 218 -7.03 -18.44 9.22
N ILE A 219 -8.24 -18.38 8.63
CA ILE A 219 -9.31 -17.48 9.08
C ILE A 219 -9.65 -17.74 10.55
N LEU A 220 -9.78 -19.02 10.94
CA LEU A 220 -10.08 -19.40 12.30
C LEU A 220 -9.01 -18.92 13.28
N SER A 221 -7.73 -19.17 12.96
CA SER A 221 -6.60 -18.75 13.80
C SER A 221 -6.49 -17.23 13.90
N LEU A 222 -6.66 -16.50 12.80
CA LEU A 222 -6.61 -15.04 12.78
C LEU A 222 -7.73 -14.39 13.59
N ASN A 223 -8.91 -15.02 13.69
CA ASN A 223 -10.03 -14.47 14.45
C ASN A 223 -10.06 -14.89 15.93
N ARG A 224 -9.26 -15.90 16.34
CA ARG A 224 -9.34 -16.47 17.69
C ARG A 224 -8.05 -16.41 18.49
N ASP A 225 -6.93 -16.63 17.80
CA ASP A 225 -5.68 -16.96 18.48
C ASP A 225 -4.57 -15.89 18.24
N ILE A 226 -4.75 -15.03 17.23
CA ILE A 226 -3.70 -14.11 16.76
C ILE A 226 -4.24 -12.67 16.74
N VAL A 227 -3.50 -11.74 17.30
CA VAL A 227 -3.81 -10.31 17.21
C VAL A 227 -3.54 -9.80 15.79
N VAL A 228 -4.57 -9.35 15.10
CA VAL A 228 -4.51 -8.86 13.73
C VAL A 228 -4.44 -7.35 13.71
N GLY A 229 -3.28 -6.82 13.32
CA GLY A 229 -3.06 -5.39 13.13
C GLY A 229 -3.25 -4.95 11.67
N ALA A 230 -4.13 -3.96 11.43
CA ALA A 230 -4.30 -3.34 10.12
C ALA A 230 -3.89 -1.87 10.16
N VAL A 231 -3.04 -1.43 9.20
CA VAL A 231 -2.51 -0.05 9.18
C VAL A 231 -3.58 1.01 8.97
N GLY A 232 -4.73 0.66 8.41
CA GLY A 232 -5.79 1.61 8.10
C GLY A 232 -7.03 0.96 7.48
N PRO A 233 -8.08 1.76 7.20
CA PRO A 233 -9.42 1.26 6.87
C PRO A 233 -9.47 0.40 5.59
N VAL A 234 -8.68 0.73 4.56
CA VAL A 234 -8.64 -0.07 3.31
C VAL A 234 -8.10 -1.48 3.59
N CYS A 235 -7.06 -1.59 4.40
CA CYS A 235 -6.48 -2.87 4.80
C CYS A 235 -7.49 -3.68 5.65
N ALA A 236 -8.10 -3.04 6.66
CA ALA A 236 -9.12 -3.65 7.51
C ALA A 236 -10.34 -4.13 6.71
N GLN A 237 -10.78 -3.35 5.71
CA GLN A 237 -11.87 -3.75 4.82
C GLN A 237 -11.51 -4.96 3.96
N THR A 238 -10.28 -5.04 3.45
CA THR A 238 -9.80 -6.19 2.68
C THR A 238 -9.77 -7.46 3.55
N LEU A 239 -9.27 -7.37 4.78
CA LEU A 239 -9.30 -8.48 5.74
C LEU A 239 -10.73 -8.95 6.00
N ARG A 240 -11.67 -8.01 6.21
CA ARG A 240 -13.09 -8.33 6.41
C ARG A 240 -13.69 -9.03 5.21
N GLY A 241 -13.30 -8.68 3.99
CA GLY A 241 -13.69 -9.38 2.75
C GLY A 241 -13.23 -10.85 2.72
N HIS A 242 -12.17 -11.20 3.45
CA HIS A 242 -11.70 -12.58 3.66
C HIS A 242 -12.24 -13.23 4.95
N GLY A 243 -13.18 -12.59 5.64
CA GLY A 243 -13.77 -13.13 6.88
C GLY A 243 -12.93 -12.90 8.13
N VAL A 244 -11.96 -11.98 8.11
CA VAL A 244 -11.10 -11.64 9.26
C VAL A 244 -11.39 -10.24 9.77
N VAL A 245 -11.55 -10.10 11.08
CA VAL A 245 -11.70 -8.80 11.75
C VAL A 245 -10.35 -8.38 12.34
N SER A 246 -9.89 -7.17 12.01
CA SER A 246 -8.68 -6.64 12.63
C SER A 246 -8.96 -6.17 14.06
N ASP A 247 -8.10 -6.56 15.00
CA ASP A 247 -8.20 -6.18 16.42
C ASP A 247 -7.68 -4.77 16.66
N VAL A 248 -6.63 -4.39 15.92
CA VAL A 248 -5.92 -3.13 16.13
C VAL A 248 -5.79 -2.35 14.82
N MET A 249 -6.16 -1.07 14.89
CA MET A 249 -5.91 -0.11 13.83
C MET A 249 -5.42 1.22 14.47
N PRO A 250 -4.25 1.75 14.07
CA PRO A 250 -3.73 2.97 14.68
C PRO A 250 -4.54 4.20 14.24
N ALA A 251 -4.58 5.22 15.10
CA ALA A 251 -5.24 6.50 14.77
C ALA A 251 -4.57 7.22 13.58
N SER A 252 -3.27 7.02 13.37
CA SER A 252 -2.53 7.54 12.20
C SER A 252 -1.98 6.36 11.39
N PRO A 253 -2.34 6.23 10.09
CA PRO A 253 -1.95 5.09 9.27
C PRO A 253 -0.46 5.15 8.90
N SER A 254 0.37 4.58 9.76
CA SER A 254 1.80 4.39 9.54
C SER A 254 2.28 3.09 10.19
N MET A 255 3.36 2.49 9.66
CA MET A 255 3.94 1.27 10.21
C MET A 255 4.39 1.42 11.67
N PRO A 256 5.14 2.48 12.05
CA PRO A 256 5.52 2.63 13.45
C PRO A 256 4.32 2.75 14.39
N ALA A 257 3.29 3.52 13.99
CA ALA A 257 2.08 3.66 14.80
C ALA A 257 1.31 2.34 14.95
N LEU A 258 1.26 1.50 13.89
CA LEU A 258 0.65 0.17 13.96
C LEU A 258 1.40 -0.73 14.94
N ILE A 259 2.72 -0.79 14.84
CA ILE A 259 3.56 -1.62 15.72
C ILE A 259 3.37 -1.21 17.18
N THR A 260 3.41 0.11 17.47
CA THR A 260 3.18 0.62 18.80
C THR A 260 1.79 0.29 19.32
N ALA A 261 0.75 0.49 18.48
CA ALA A 261 -0.64 0.20 18.86
C ALA A 261 -0.88 -1.28 19.16
N VAL A 262 -0.23 -2.20 18.44
CA VAL A 262 -0.32 -3.64 18.72
C VAL A 262 0.43 -4.00 20.00
N ALA A 263 1.57 -3.39 20.27
CA ALA A 263 2.29 -3.58 21.53
C ALA A 263 1.49 -3.06 22.74
N ASP A 264 0.87 -1.88 22.62
CA ASP A 264 -0.04 -1.32 23.64
C ASP A 264 -1.27 -2.21 23.86
N TYR A 265 -1.82 -2.79 22.81
CA TYR A 265 -2.95 -3.72 22.89
C TYR A 265 -2.61 -4.94 23.76
N PHE A 266 -1.41 -5.50 23.62
CA PHE A 266 -0.96 -6.60 24.47
C PHE A 266 -0.79 -6.21 25.94
N GLU A 267 -0.31 -5.01 26.23
CA GLU A 267 -0.24 -4.53 27.63
C GLU A 267 -1.63 -4.37 28.25
N LEU A 268 -2.59 -3.84 27.50
CA LEU A 268 -3.95 -3.60 28.00
C LEU A 268 -4.73 -4.90 28.23
N THR A 269 -4.47 -5.93 27.43
CA THR A 269 -5.16 -7.23 27.52
C THR A 269 -4.52 -8.19 28.53
N GLN A 270 -3.28 -7.93 28.95
CA GLN A 270 -2.67 -8.57 30.11
C GLN A 270 -2.93 -7.66 31.31
N GLY A 271 -4.01 -7.85 32.05
CA GLY A 271 -4.20 -7.18 33.33
C GLY A 271 -2.93 -7.25 34.20
N PRO A 272 -2.79 -6.40 35.25
CA PRO A 272 -1.60 -6.41 36.08
C PRO A 272 -1.34 -7.84 36.57
N SER A 273 -0.19 -8.39 36.21
CA SER A 273 0.29 -9.64 36.80
C SER A 273 0.21 -9.47 38.31
N GLU A 274 -0.62 -10.26 38.99
CA GLU A 274 -0.61 -10.33 40.44
C GLU A 274 0.85 -10.58 40.89
N PRO A 275 1.37 -9.79 41.82
CA PRO A 275 2.69 -10.06 42.36
C PRO A 275 2.62 -11.43 43.04
N THR A 276 3.38 -12.37 42.53
CA THR A 276 3.60 -13.67 43.19
C THR A 276 4.13 -13.38 44.58
N LEU A 277 3.33 -13.68 45.60
CA LEU A 277 3.70 -13.67 47.01
C LEU A 277 4.78 -14.73 47.31
#